data_0beef41da768405fdeb4e745dab90780
#
_entry.id   0beef41da768405fdeb4e745dab90780
#
_cell.length_a   1.000
_cell.length_b   1.000
_cell.length_c   1.000
_cell.angle_alpha   90.00
_cell.angle_beta   90.00
_cell.angle_gamma   90.00
#
_symmetry.space_group_name_H-M   'P 1'
#
loop_
_entity.id
_entity.type
_entity.pdbx_description
1 polymer ?
#
loop_
_entity_poly.entity_id
_entity_poly.type
_entity_poly.pdbx_seq_one_letter_code
_entity_poly.pdbx_strand_id
1 'polypeptide(L)'
;EEKIANILVSAYISGAGSYQLVAELSSDNVCDYGITKNYNQFYQDVYEWAEEVTSNNDAPRNIWSSNYNNIANANQALSAIEELGGPTTTRLKASKGEALICRAYSHFVLANMFCMPYNPATAGNCLGIPYMDHAETDLNPRYERGTLQEVYEMIGKDIEAGIPLIDD
;
A
#
# COMPACT_ATOMS: atom_id res chain seq x y z
N GLU A 1 3.40 -10.26 -22.65
CA GLU A 1 3.57 -8.83 -22.38
C GLU A 1 2.24 -8.12 -22.14
N GLU A 2 1.23 -8.26 -23.05
CA GLU A 2 -0.08 -7.59 -22.90
C GLU A 2 -0.82 -8.01 -21.61
N LYS A 3 -0.78 -9.29 -21.24
CA LYS A 3 -1.38 -9.77 -19.99
C LYS A 3 -0.73 -9.15 -18.76
N ILE A 4 0.58 -8.93 -18.78
CA ILE A 4 1.31 -8.29 -17.69
C ILE A 4 0.86 -6.83 -17.54
N ALA A 5 0.76 -6.10 -18.66
CA ALA A 5 0.24 -4.72 -18.64
C ALA A 5 -1.18 -4.64 -18.05
N ASN A 6 -2.05 -5.61 -18.37
CA ASN A 6 -3.40 -5.66 -17.83
C ASN A 6 -3.43 -5.96 -16.32
N ILE A 7 -2.51 -6.79 -15.81
CA ILE A 7 -2.36 -7.03 -14.37
C ILE A 7 -1.89 -5.75 -13.67
N LEU A 8 -0.94 -5.03 -14.26
CA LEU A 8 -0.40 -3.79 -13.70
C LEU A 8 -1.46 -2.68 -13.55
N VAL A 9 -2.42 -2.58 -14.46
CA VAL A 9 -3.55 -1.64 -14.28
C VAL A 9 -4.25 -1.84 -12.93
N SER A 10 -4.33 -3.08 -12.43
CA SER A 10 -4.92 -3.42 -11.14
C SER A 10 -3.95 -3.29 -9.96
N ALA A 11 -2.67 -3.00 -10.21
CA ALA A 11 -1.68 -2.74 -9.16
C ALA A 11 -1.62 -1.27 -8.74
N TYR A 12 -2.20 -0.37 -9.54
CA TYR A 12 -2.30 1.05 -9.18
C TYR A 12 -3.30 1.27 -8.06
N ILE A 13 -2.96 2.18 -7.17
CA ILE A 13 -3.92 2.64 -6.16
C ILE A 13 -5.03 3.37 -6.91
N SER A 14 -6.18 2.72 -7.02
CA SER A 14 -7.38 3.38 -7.54
C SER A 14 -7.79 4.46 -6.54
N GLY A 15 -8.17 5.63 -7.03
CA GLY A 15 -8.63 6.75 -6.20
C GLY A 15 -9.97 6.50 -5.48
N ALA A 16 -10.46 5.26 -5.49
CA ALA A 16 -11.56 4.80 -4.65
C ALA A 16 -10.98 4.48 -3.26
N GLY A 17 -11.28 5.28 -2.30
CA GLY A 17 -10.78 5.19 -0.95
C GLY A 17 -9.80 6.31 -0.69
N SER A 18 -10.29 7.47 -0.29
CA SER A 18 -9.39 8.56 0.05
C SER A 18 -8.82 8.32 1.44
N TYR A 19 -7.76 7.46 1.49
CA TYR A 19 -6.99 7.32 2.72
C TYR A 19 -6.57 8.69 3.26
N GLN A 20 -6.40 9.69 2.39
CA GLN A 20 -6.13 11.07 2.75
C GLN A 20 -7.23 11.67 3.62
N LEU A 21 -8.50 11.42 3.29
CA LEU A 21 -9.62 11.91 4.10
C LEU A 21 -9.63 11.25 5.48
N VAL A 22 -9.40 9.95 5.56
CA VAL A 22 -9.30 9.23 6.83
C VAL A 22 -8.11 9.73 7.65
N ALA A 23 -6.94 9.90 7.02
CA ALA A 23 -5.76 10.44 7.67
C ALA A 23 -6.00 11.86 8.20
N GLU A 24 -6.65 12.72 7.41
CA GLU A 24 -6.93 14.11 7.80
C GLU A 24 -7.95 14.17 8.94
N LEU A 25 -9.03 13.40 8.87
CA LEU A 25 -10.04 13.32 9.94
C LEU A 25 -9.46 12.77 11.25
N SER A 26 -8.45 11.91 11.18
CA SER A 26 -7.78 11.32 12.34
C SER A 26 -6.64 12.19 12.87
N SER A 27 -6.36 13.33 12.24
CA SER A 27 -5.30 14.26 12.62
C SER A 27 -5.81 15.39 13.51
N ASP A 28 -4.90 16.20 14.04
CA ASP A 28 -5.20 17.42 14.78
C ASP A 28 -5.51 18.65 13.90
N ASN A 29 -5.53 18.46 12.56
CA ASN A 29 -5.88 19.51 11.59
C ASN A 29 -7.38 19.74 11.50
N VAL A 30 -8.21 18.82 11.99
CA VAL A 30 -9.66 18.90 11.93
C VAL A 30 -10.23 19.16 13.33
N CYS A 31 -11.17 20.09 13.44
CA CYS A 31 -11.84 20.42 14.68
C CYS A 31 -13.36 20.46 14.47
N ASP A 32 -14.11 19.76 15.31
CA ASP A 32 -15.56 19.87 15.35
C ASP A 32 -15.99 21.08 16.20
N TYR A 33 -16.64 22.05 15.56
CA TYR A 33 -17.19 23.22 16.25
C TYR A 33 -18.61 23.00 16.79
N GLY A 34 -19.16 21.80 16.69
CA GLY A 34 -20.50 21.46 17.18
C GLY A 34 -21.65 22.13 16.41
N ILE A 35 -21.39 22.70 15.25
CA ILE A 35 -22.36 23.43 14.44
C ILE A 35 -23.01 22.47 13.46
N THR A 36 -24.19 22.00 13.76
CA THR A 36 -25.11 21.26 12.90
C THR A 36 -24.67 19.91 12.29
N LYS A 37 -25.50 19.03 12.52
CA LYS A 37 -25.35 17.59 12.53
C LYS A 37 -26.06 16.90 11.37
N ASN A 38 -25.44 16.91 10.22
CA ASN A 38 -25.73 15.91 9.19
C ASN A 38 -24.41 15.25 8.75
N TYR A 39 -23.65 14.77 9.73
CA TYR A 39 -22.46 14.00 9.45
C TYR A 39 -22.87 12.60 9.02
N ASN A 40 -22.18 12.09 7.99
CA ASN A 40 -22.11 10.66 7.77
C ASN A 40 -21.50 10.03 9.02
N GLN A 41 -22.13 9.05 9.63
CA GLN A 41 -21.66 8.37 10.83
C GLN A 41 -20.21 7.88 10.68
N PHE A 42 -19.84 7.44 9.49
CA PHE A 42 -18.46 7.04 9.15
C PHE A 42 -17.43 8.14 9.48
N TYR A 43 -17.69 9.39 9.12
CA TYR A 43 -16.73 10.49 9.39
C TYR A 43 -16.62 10.79 10.87
N GLN A 44 -17.70 10.68 11.60
CA GLN A 44 -17.70 10.83 13.05
C GLN A 44 -16.91 9.70 13.71
N ASP A 45 -17.13 8.45 13.31
CA ASP A 45 -16.42 7.28 13.84
C ASP A 45 -14.91 7.42 13.63
N VAL A 46 -14.47 7.88 12.45
CA VAL A 46 -13.06 8.11 12.13
C VAL A 46 -12.48 9.26 12.97
N TYR A 47 -13.20 10.38 13.09
CA TYR A 47 -12.76 11.53 13.86
C TYR A 47 -12.64 11.22 15.37
N GLU A 48 -13.55 10.44 15.90
CA GLU A 48 -13.58 10.03 17.31
C GLU A 48 -12.70 8.81 17.62
N TRP A 49 -12.00 8.25 16.61
CA TRP A 49 -11.21 7.03 16.76
C TRP A 49 -12.02 5.86 17.32
N ALA A 50 -13.26 5.70 16.86
CA ALA A 50 -14.14 4.65 17.28
C ALA A 50 -13.54 3.25 17.05
N GLU A 51 -13.73 2.33 17.99
CA GLU A 51 -13.23 0.95 17.90
C GLU A 51 -13.84 0.21 16.70
N GLU A 52 -15.12 0.46 16.41
CA GLU A 52 -15.80 -0.03 15.22
C GLU A 52 -16.20 1.15 14.33
N VAL A 53 -15.74 1.12 13.09
CA VAL A 53 -16.04 2.16 12.10
C VAL A 53 -17.15 1.67 11.19
N THR A 54 -18.15 2.53 10.97
CA THR A 54 -19.25 2.26 10.03
C THR A 54 -18.71 1.86 8.65
N SER A 55 -19.32 0.84 8.04
CA SER A 55 -18.88 0.32 6.73
C SER A 55 -18.96 1.41 5.65
N ASN A 56 -17.83 1.68 5.02
CA ASN A 56 -17.67 2.63 3.94
C ASN A 56 -16.52 2.17 3.04
N ASN A 57 -16.51 2.59 1.77
CA ASN A 57 -15.42 2.28 0.85
C ASN A 57 -14.05 2.81 1.33
N ASP A 58 -14.07 3.92 2.09
CA ASP A 58 -12.90 4.55 2.66
C ASP A 58 -12.54 4.01 4.07
N ALA A 59 -13.27 3.00 4.57
CA ALA A 59 -13.00 2.45 5.88
C ALA A 59 -11.56 1.86 5.96
N PRO A 60 -10.86 1.96 7.12
CA PRO A 60 -9.49 1.47 7.29
C PRO A 60 -9.30 0.03 6.83
N ARG A 61 -10.30 -0.85 7.04
CA ARG A 61 -10.28 -2.24 6.53
C ARG A 61 -10.16 -2.29 5.01
N ASN A 62 -10.88 -1.42 4.30
CA ASN A 62 -10.86 -1.39 2.84
C ASN A 62 -9.57 -0.78 2.31
N ILE A 63 -9.01 0.22 2.99
CA ILE A 63 -7.67 0.77 2.69
C ILE A 63 -6.63 -0.35 2.82
N TRP A 64 -6.67 -1.13 3.90
CA TRP A 64 -5.80 -2.28 4.11
C TRP A 64 -5.92 -3.29 2.99
N SER A 65 -7.13 -3.79 2.75
CA SER A 65 -7.38 -4.85 1.76
C SER A 65 -7.05 -4.41 0.34
N SER A 66 -7.40 -3.18 -0.06
CA SER A 66 -7.13 -2.68 -1.41
C SER A 66 -5.63 -2.53 -1.67
N ASN A 67 -4.86 -2.02 -0.71
CA ASN A 67 -3.41 -1.90 -0.89
C ASN A 67 -2.73 -3.27 -0.96
N TYR A 68 -3.13 -4.26 -0.14
CA TYR A 68 -2.59 -5.62 -0.29
C TYR A 68 -3.02 -6.30 -1.59
N ASN A 69 -4.21 -6.00 -2.12
CA ASN A 69 -4.59 -6.45 -3.46
C ASN A 69 -3.71 -5.84 -4.56
N ASN A 70 -3.38 -4.54 -4.44
CA ASN A 70 -2.46 -3.87 -5.37
C ASN A 70 -1.06 -4.51 -5.31
N ILE A 71 -0.56 -4.79 -4.11
CA ILE A 71 0.71 -5.49 -3.89
C ILE A 71 0.69 -6.89 -4.50
N ALA A 72 -0.39 -7.65 -4.30
CA ALA A 72 -0.55 -8.98 -4.90
C ALA A 72 -0.50 -8.94 -6.43
N ASN A 73 -1.18 -7.96 -7.05
CA ASN A 73 -1.14 -7.76 -8.50
C ASN A 73 0.27 -7.36 -8.99
N ALA A 74 0.97 -6.49 -8.27
CA ALA A 74 2.35 -6.13 -8.58
C ALA A 74 3.28 -7.36 -8.50
N ASN A 75 3.17 -8.16 -7.45
CA ASN A 75 3.93 -9.39 -7.29
C ASN A 75 3.62 -10.42 -8.38
N GLN A 76 2.35 -10.55 -8.78
CA GLN A 76 1.97 -11.43 -9.88
C GLN A 76 2.57 -10.97 -11.22
N ALA A 77 2.61 -9.67 -11.47
CA ALA A 77 3.26 -9.12 -12.66
C ALA A 77 4.78 -9.38 -12.65
N LEU A 78 5.44 -9.20 -11.51
CA LEU A 78 6.87 -9.48 -11.33
C LEU A 78 7.17 -10.98 -11.56
N SER A 79 6.39 -11.87 -10.98
CA SER A 79 6.51 -13.32 -11.18
C SER A 79 6.35 -13.70 -12.66
N ALA A 80 5.35 -13.15 -13.35
CA ALA A 80 5.13 -13.41 -14.76
C ALA A 80 6.26 -12.89 -15.66
N ILE A 81 6.92 -11.80 -15.29
CA ILE A 81 8.11 -11.29 -16.00
C ILE A 81 9.28 -12.27 -15.83
N GLU A 82 9.52 -12.76 -14.62
CA GLU A 82 10.60 -13.73 -14.36
C GLU A 82 10.34 -15.06 -15.08
N GLU A 83 9.10 -15.54 -15.14
CA GLU A 83 8.72 -16.75 -15.91
C GLU A 83 8.98 -16.61 -17.42
N LEU A 84 8.96 -15.40 -17.95
CA LEU A 84 9.31 -15.11 -19.35
C LEU A 84 10.84 -15.00 -19.58
N GLY A 85 11.65 -15.25 -18.57
CA GLY A 85 13.11 -15.14 -18.64
C GLY A 85 13.64 -13.75 -18.26
N GLY A 86 12.86 -12.98 -17.52
CA GLY A 86 13.21 -11.65 -17.02
C GLY A 86 12.87 -10.51 -17.99
N PRO A 87 13.28 -9.28 -17.67
CA PRO A 87 12.92 -8.07 -18.42
C PRO A 87 13.78 -7.94 -19.70
N THR A 88 13.56 -8.80 -20.67
CA THR A 88 14.36 -8.90 -21.90
C THR A 88 14.04 -7.84 -22.95
N THR A 89 12.87 -7.21 -22.89
CA THR A 89 12.46 -6.15 -23.80
C THR A 89 12.28 -4.82 -23.05
N THR A 90 12.34 -3.69 -23.75
CA THR A 90 12.09 -2.35 -23.17
C THR A 90 10.73 -2.31 -22.46
N ARG A 91 9.69 -2.90 -23.08
CA ARG A 91 8.37 -2.97 -22.46
C ARG A 91 8.34 -3.78 -21.16
N LEU A 92 9.03 -4.94 -21.12
CA LEU A 92 9.12 -5.74 -19.90
C LEU A 92 9.96 -5.08 -18.81
N LYS A 93 10.99 -4.31 -19.19
CA LYS A 93 11.77 -3.49 -18.25
C LYS A 93 10.88 -2.43 -17.61
N ALA A 94 10.19 -1.63 -18.44
CA ALA A 94 9.26 -0.61 -17.94
C ALA A 94 8.18 -1.23 -17.05
N SER A 95 7.56 -2.34 -17.46
CA SER A 95 6.56 -3.05 -16.66
C SER A 95 7.12 -3.56 -15.32
N LYS A 96 8.38 -4.02 -15.27
CA LYS A 96 9.05 -4.42 -14.03
C LYS A 96 9.25 -3.22 -13.11
N GLY A 97 9.74 -2.10 -13.65
CA GLY A 97 9.91 -0.87 -12.89
C GLY A 97 8.60 -0.36 -12.31
N GLU A 98 7.56 -0.32 -13.13
CA GLU A 98 6.21 0.07 -12.74
C GLU A 98 5.65 -0.82 -11.62
N ALA A 99 5.80 -2.15 -11.72
CA ALA A 99 5.37 -3.08 -10.68
C ALA A 99 6.08 -2.85 -9.35
N LEU A 100 7.39 -2.63 -9.37
CA LEU A 100 8.19 -2.33 -8.17
C LEU A 100 7.73 -1.04 -7.50
N ILE A 101 7.50 0.03 -8.27
CA ILE A 101 7.00 1.31 -7.73
C ILE A 101 5.58 1.18 -7.17
N CYS A 102 4.67 0.47 -7.83
CA CYS A 102 3.33 0.21 -7.32
C CYS A 102 3.36 -0.56 -6.00
N ARG A 103 4.23 -1.57 -5.89
CA ARG A 103 4.44 -2.35 -4.67
C ARG A 103 4.98 -1.49 -3.53
N ALA A 104 6.02 -0.72 -3.79
CA ALA A 104 6.62 0.21 -2.83
C ALA A 104 5.61 1.23 -2.32
N TYR A 105 4.86 1.86 -3.22
CA TYR A 105 3.88 2.88 -2.87
C TYR A 105 2.72 2.32 -2.02
N SER A 106 2.22 1.13 -2.35
CA SER A 106 1.17 0.49 -1.56
C SER A 106 1.65 0.14 -0.14
N HIS A 107 2.88 -0.39 0.01
CA HIS A 107 3.46 -0.62 1.32
C HIS A 107 3.72 0.68 2.09
N PHE A 108 4.13 1.76 1.40
CA PHE A 108 4.31 3.07 2.01
C PHE A 108 2.99 3.61 2.57
N VAL A 109 1.89 3.52 1.81
CA VAL A 109 0.55 3.92 2.29
C VAL A 109 0.16 3.11 3.53
N LEU A 110 0.32 1.78 3.49
CA LEU A 110 0.01 0.91 4.63
C LEU A 110 0.86 1.25 5.86
N ALA A 111 2.17 1.47 5.69
CA ALA A 111 3.05 1.82 6.80
C ALA A 111 2.66 3.15 7.45
N ASN A 112 2.30 4.18 6.65
CA ASN A 112 1.88 5.47 7.18
C ASN A 112 0.52 5.42 7.87
N MET A 113 -0.40 4.56 7.41
CA MET A 113 -1.75 4.48 7.97
C MET A 113 -1.84 3.58 9.22
N PHE A 114 -0.98 2.55 9.31
CA PHE A 114 -1.16 1.47 10.30
C PHE A 114 0.04 1.23 11.20
N CYS A 115 1.10 2.02 11.08
CA CYS A 115 2.27 1.96 11.96
C CYS A 115 2.47 3.28 12.70
N MET A 116 3.38 3.25 13.67
CA MET A 116 3.86 4.47 14.32
C MET A 116 4.58 5.37 13.31
N PRO A 117 4.60 6.70 13.50
CA PRO A 117 5.40 7.59 12.67
C PRO A 117 6.87 7.15 12.64
N TYR A 118 7.48 7.17 11.46
CA TYR A 118 8.87 6.75 11.30
C TYR A 118 9.81 7.67 12.07
N ASN A 119 10.58 7.10 12.96
CA ASN A 119 11.67 7.77 13.66
C ASN A 119 12.92 6.88 13.60
N PRO A 120 14.03 7.31 12.98
CA PRO A 120 15.25 6.51 12.84
C PRO A 120 15.78 5.94 14.16
N ALA A 121 15.58 6.64 15.27
CA ALA A 121 16.05 6.19 16.57
C ALA A 121 15.23 5.03 17.17
N THR A 122 14.00 4.84 16.73
CA THR A 122 13.07 3.86 17.33
C THR A 122 12.47 2.87 16.32
N ALA A 123 12.58 3.13 15.03
CA ALA A 123 11.95 2.32 13.97
C ALA A 123 12.36 0.84 14.00
N GLY A 124 13.59 0.54 14.42
CA GLY A 124 14.07 -0.84 14.60
C GLY A 124 13.40 -1.62 15.75
N ASN A 125 12.70 -0.92 16.64
CA ASN A 125 11.96 -1.52 17.76
C ASN A 125 10.43 -1.42 17.58
N CYS A 126 9.96 -0.72 16.56
CA CYS A 126 8.54 -0.59 16.24
C CYS A 126 8.12 -1.67 15.26
N LEU A 127 6.93 -2.26 15.47
CA LEU A 127 6.37 -3.20 14.51
C LEU A 127 5.95 -2.47 13.23
N GLY A 128 6.40 -3.01 12.09
CA GLY A 128 5.96 -2.61 10.77
C GLY A 128 4.68 -3.34 10.33
N ILE A 129 4.42 -3.33 9.04
CA ILE A 129 3.42 -4.17 8.36
C ILE A 129 4.11 -5.41 7.77
N PRO A 130 3.39 -6.50 7.43
CA PRO A 130 3.95 -7.56 6.60
C PRO A 130 4.38 -6.99 5.23
N TYR A 131 5.65 -7.19 4.86
CA TYR A 131 6.14 -6.81 3.54
C TYR A 131 6.04 -8.00 2.59
N MET A 132 5.23 -7.86 1.55
CA MET A 132 4.94 -8.92 0.59
C MET A 132 5.77 -8.69 -0.68
N ASP A 133 6.85 -9.47 -0.85
CA ASP A 133 7.82 -9.31 -1.94
C ASP A 133 7.71 -10.37 -3.05
N HIS A 134 6.79 -11.31 -2.93
CA HIS A 134 6.55 -12.39 -3.89
C HIS A 134 5.07 -12.68 -4.10
N ALA A 135 4.76 -13.35 -5.22
CA ALA A 135 3.42 -13.82 -5.49
C ALA A 135 3.04 -14.96 -4.53
N GLU A 136 1.85 -14.85 -3.91
CA GLU A 136 1.38 -15.84 -2.98
C GLU A 136 0.91 -17.11 -3.69
N THR A 137 1.33 -18.25 -3.18
CA THR A 137 0.96 -19.59 -3.69
C THR A 137 0.22 -20.43 -2.67
N ASP A 138 0.21 -20.02 -1.39
CA ASP A 138 -0.45 -20.72 -0.32
C ASP A 138 -1.91 -20.29 -0.14
N LEU A 139 -2.80 -21.22 0.14
CA LEU A 139 -4.22 -20.92 0.39
C LEU A 139 -4.47 -20.29 1.76
N ASN A 140 -3.57 -20.46 2.72
CA ASN A 140 -3.68 -19.93 4.07
C ASN A 140 -2.31 -19.51 4.61
N PRO A 141 -1.69 -18.49 3.99
CA PRO A 141 -0.37 -18.04 4.36
C PRO A 141 -0.35 -17.41 5.74
N ARG A 142 0.77 -17.56 6.45
CA ARG A 142 1.03 -16.86 7.70
C ARG A 142 2.12 -15.85 7.48
N TYR A 143 1.81 -14.58 7.75
CA TYR A 143 2.76 -13.49 7.62
C TYR A 143 3.18 -12.98 8.98
N GLU A 144 4.48 -12.73 9.11
CA GLU A 144 5.05 -12.06 10.27
C GLU A 144 5.25 -10.58 9.97
N ARG A 145 5.14 -9.76 11.01
CA ARG A 145 5.46 -8.34 10.93
C ARG A 145 6.93 -8.17 11.27
N GLY A 146 7.69 -7.64 10.35
CA GLY A 146 9.03 -7.14 10.62
C GLY A 146 9.00 -5.81 11.39
N THR A 147 10.17 -5.20 11.54
CA THR A 147 10.30 -3.87 12.11
C THR A 147 9.86 -2.79 11.10
N LEU A 148 9.47 -1.63 11.60
CA LEU A 148 9.16 -0.49 10.75
C LEU A 148 10.37 -0.04 9.92
N GLN A 149 11.58 -0.17 10.47
CA GLN A 149 12.82 0.10 9.74
C GLN A 149 12.96 -0.81 8.53
N GLU A 150 12.79 -2.14 8.71
CA GLU A 150 12.87 -3.11 7.61
C GLU A 150 11.85 -2.81 6.50
N VAL A 151 10.62 -2.42 6.88
CA VAL A 151 9.59 -2.04 5.90
C VAL A 151 10.06 -0.87 5.03
N TYR A 152 10.59 0.20 5.63
CA TYR A 152 11.09 1.35 4.87
C TYR A 152 12.34 1.04 4.05
N GLU A 153 13.21 0.16 4.54
CA GLU A 153 14.36 -0.32 3.77
C GLU A 153 13.92 -1.12 2.53
N MET A 154 12.89 -1.96 2.65
CA MET A 154 12.33 -2.71 1.52
C MET A 154 11.62 -1.80 0.51
N ILE A 155 10.87 -0.80 0.98
CA ILE A 155 10.28 0.25 0.14
C ILE A 155 11.38 0.96 -0.65
N GLY A 156 12.47 1.37 0.01
CA GLY A 156 13.61 2.02 -0.62
C GLY A 156 14.25 1.16 -1.71
N LYS A 157 14.48 -0.12 -1.43
CA LYS A 157 15.03 -1.08 -2.41
C LYS A 157 14.16 -1.22 -3.65
N ASP A 158 12.85 -1.31 -3.49
CA ASP A 158 11.92 -1.38 -4.62
C ASP A 158 11.95 -0.11 -5.47
N ILE A 159 12.01 1.07 -4.84
CA ILE A 159 12.10 2.36 -5.54
C ILE A 159 13.42 2.46 -6.30
N GLU A 160 14.55 2.17 -5.64
CA GLU A 160 15.89 2.22 -6.23
C GLU A 160 16.03 1.25 -7.41
N ALA A 161 15.40 0.08 -7.33
CA ALA A 161 15.39 -0.89 -8.41
C ALA A 161 14.40 -0.55 -9.54
N GLY A 162 13.29 0.12 -9.22
CA GLY A 162 12.20 0.39 -10.16
C GLY A 162 12.42 1.62 -11.03
N ILE A 163 12.86 2.74 -10.44
CA ILE A 163 13.03 4.02 -11.14
C ILE A 163 13.89 3.90 -12.41
N PRO A 164 15.10 3.28 -12.36
CA PRO A 164 15.97 3.19 -13.54
C PRO A 164 15.37 2.35 -14.68
N LEU A 165 14.32 1.57 -14.44
CA LEU A 165 13.68 0.74 -15.45
C LEU A 165 12.54 1.45 -16.19
N ILE A 166 12.06 2.58 -15.66
CA ILE A 166 10.95 3.36 -16.24
C ILE A 166 11.46 4.46 -17.16
N ASP A 167 12.65 5.00 -16.89
CA ASP A 167 13.20 6.20 -17.55
C ASP A 167 13.85 5.94 -18.93
N ASP A 168 13.62 4.79 -19.56
CA ASP A 168 14.18 4.46 -20.89
C ASP A 168 13.17 4.67 -22.04
#